data_e3f994a7bb71f7f8e455059efa7af2d3
#
_entry.id   e3f994a7bb71f7f8e455059efa7af2d3
#
_cell.length_a   1.000
_cell.length_b   1.000
_cell.length_c   1.000
_cell.angle_alpha   90.00
_cell.angle_beta   90.00
_cell.angle_gamma   90.00
#
_symmetry.space_group_name_H-M   'P 1'
#
loop_
_entity.id
_entity.type
_entity.pdbx_description
1 polymer ?
#
loop_
_entity_poly.entity_id
_entity_poly.type
_entity_poly.pdbx_seq_one_letter_code
_entity_poly.pdbx_strand_id
1 'polypeptide(L)'
;GMPDTLDYYKSNTDGMMFAKYQYVLKSYEDDDNKLITTENKDAEKFDMTSLVKKSDVLDEEISVYGIADNSNYVKIKKLSSLKKNEVYISTSFADKYGLTVGDTVSLDEKYENKSYKFKVAGFYDKSQSLALFMSIDNYGKVFELKENEFSGFLSDSKITDIDEDNIATTITIHDITKMADQLDHSMGSYMTYFQVLCIL
;
A
#
# COMPACT_ATOMS: atom_id res chain seq x y z
N GLY A 1 32.59 2.23 8.15
CA GLY A 1 31.93 1.06 7.60
C GLY A 1 30.50 1.36 7.20
N MET A 2 29.99 0.63 6.24
CA MET A 2 28.57 0.75 5.89
C MET A 2 27.73 0.45 7.12
N PRO A 3 26.71 1.24 7.41
CA PRO A 3 25.79 0.90 8.49
C PRO A 3 25.21 -0.49 8.23
N ASP A 4 25.04 -1.25 9.30
CA ASP A 4 24.44 -2.57 9.20
C ASP A 4 23.06 -2.42 8.56
N THR A 5 22.83 -3.13 7.48
CA THR A 5 21.55 -3.12 6.76
C THR A 5 20.40 -3.48 7.67
N LEU A 6 20.63 -4.38 8.61
CA LEU A 6 19.66 -4.82 9.59
C LEU A 6 19.25 -3.67 10.53
N ASP A 7 20.24 -2.93 11.04
CA ASP A 7 19.99 -1.76 11.90
C ASP A 7 19.23 -0.67 11.16
N TYR A 8 19.54 -0.48 9.87
CA TYR A 8 18.82 0.47 9.02
C TYR A 8 17.34 0.09 8.95
N TYR A 9 16.99 -1.16 8.68
CA TYR A 9 15.60 -1.60 8.60
C TYR A 9 14.88 -1.53 9.93
N LYS A 10 15.52 -1.92 11.02
CA LYS A 10 14.93 -1.79 12.35
C LYS A 10 14.61 -0.35 12.69
N SER A 11 15.51 0.58 12.38
CA SER A 11 15.31 2.00 12.66
C SER A 11 14.30 2.66 11.72
N ASN A 12 14.01 2.06 10.55
CA ASN A 12 13.09 2.59 9.54
C ASN A 12 11.82 1.77 9.39
N THR A 13 11.49 0.91 10.36
CA THR A 13 10.28 0.07 10.33
C THR A 13 9.01 0.91 10.15
N ASP A 14 8.94 2.08 10.78
CA ASP A 14 7.81 2.99 10.67
C ASP A 14 7.59 3.47 9.22
N GLY A 15 8.65 3.59 8.44
CA GLY A 15 8.57 3.95 7.02
C GLY A 15 8.10 2.82 6.12
N MET A 16 8.00 1.60 6.63
CA MET A 16 7.57 0.42 5.87
C MET A 16 6.13 0.02 6.14
N MET A 17 5.54 0.56 7.21
CA MET A 17 4.15 0.33 7.57
C MET A 17 3.47 1.66 7.82
N PHE A 18 2.19 1.72 7.48
CA PHE A 18 1.38 2.91 7.75
C PHE A 18 0.82 2.90 9.17
N ALA A 19 0.55 1.72 9.71
CA ALA A 19 -0.03 1.52 11.03
C ALA A 19 0.63 0.31 11.71
N LYS A 20 0.43 0.15 13.01
CA LYS A 20 0.99 -0.98 13.75
C LYS A 20 0.44 -2.32 13.28
N TYR A 21 -0.80 -2.33 12.79
CA TYR A 21 -1.48 -3.51 12.24
C TYR A 21 -2.05 -3.16 10.87
N GLN A 22 -1.83 -4.02 9.90
CA GLN A 22 -2.41 -3.91 8.58
C GLN A 22 -3.10 -5.22 8.24
N TYR A 23 -4.42 -5.16 8.07
CA TYR A 23 -5.25 -6.32 7.78
C TYR A 23 -5.70 -6.28 6.33
N VAL A 24 -5.43 -7.35 5.59
CA VAL A 24 -5.97 -7.54 4.25
C VAL A 24 -7.04 -8.61 4.34
N LEU A 25 -8.24 -8.27 3.90
CA LEU A 25 -9.39 -9.19 3.93
C LEU A 25 -9.39 -10.08 2.68
N LYS A 26 -9.97 -11.27 2.81
CA LYS A 26 -10.23 -12.14 1.66
C LYS A 26 -11.24 -11.52 0.73
N SER A 27 -12.23 -10.86 1.29
CA SER A 27 -13.26 -10.08 0.62
C SER A 27 -13.81 -9.02 1.57
N TYR A 28 -14.39 -7.98 1.03
CA TYR A 28 -15.09 -6.96 1.83
C TYR A 28 -16.40 -7.46 2.44
N GLU A 29 -16.87 -8.63 2.00
CA GLU A 29 -18.07 -9.27 2.52
C GLU A 29 -17.72 -10.67 3.04
N ASP A 30 -18.48 -11.14 4.05
CA ASP A 30 -18.37 -12.51 4.54
C ASP A 30 -19.13 -13.50 3.63
N ASP A 31 -19.14 -14.78 4.01
CA ASP A 31 -19.81 -15.85 3.23
C ASP A 31 -21.33 -15.65 3.12
N ASP A 32 -21.92 -14.85 3.99
CA ASP A 32 -23.34 -14.48 3.97
C ASP A 32 -23.60 -13.17 3.22
N ASN A 33 -22.58 -12.64 2.53
CA ASN A 33 -22.63 -11.37 1.79
C ASN A 33 -22.88 -10.16 2.70
N LYS A 34 -22.49 -10.26 3.96
CA LYS A 34 -22.53 -9.13 4.89
C LYS A 34 -21.20 -8.39 4.85
N LEU A 35 -21.29 -7.06 4.82
CA LEU A 35 -20.12 -6.20 4.85
C LEU A 35 -19.30 -6.45 6.13
N ILE A 36 -18.00 -6.67 5.96
CA ILE A 36 -17.07 -6.79 7.09
C ILE A 36 -16.93 -5.43 7.76
N THR A 37 -17.21 -5.37 9.04
CA THR A 37 -17.12 -4.16 9.86
C THR A 37 -16.35 -4.43 11.13
N THR A 38 -15.94 -3.36 11.82
CA THR A 38 -15.28 -3.45 13.12
C THR A 38 -15.72 -2.31 14.02
N GLU A 39 -15.83 -2.57 15.31
CA GLU A 39 -16.06 -1.54 16.33
C GLU A 39 -14.75 -0.92 16.83
N ASN A 40 -13.61 -1.39 16.34
CA ASN A 40 -12.31 -0.84 16.70
C ASN A 40 -12.20 0.61 16.20
N LYS A 41 -11.98 1.54 17.14
CA LYS A 41 -11.98 2.98 16.84
C LYS A 41 -10.74 3.45 16.11
N ASP A 42 -9.65 2.67 16.15
CA ASP A 42 -8.42 2.98 15.44
C ASP A 42 -8.44 2.48 14.00
N ALA A 43 -9.38 1.60 13.66
CA ALA A 43 -9.45 0.99 12.35
C ALA A 43 -9.89 1.97 11.27
N GLU A 44 -9.16 1.97 10.16
CA GLU A 44 -9.41 2.81 9.02
C GLU A 44 -9.39 1.97 7.75
N LYS A 45 -10.43 2.05 6.95
CA LYS A 45 -10.49 1.34 5.67
C LYS A 45 -9.41 1.85 4.71
N PHE A 46 -8.84 0.93 3.95
CA PHE A 46 -7.93 1.27 2.87
C PHE A 46 -8.09 0.29 1.72
N ASP A 47 -7.57 0.70 0.57
CA ASP A 47 -7.46 -0.17 -0.59
C ASP A 47 -6.01 -0.35 -0.97
N MET A 48 -5.68 -1.49 -1.56
CA MET A 48 -4.36 -1.79 -2.06
C MET A 48 -4.41 -2.76 -3.22
N THR A 49 -3.51 -2.54 -4.17
CA THR A 49 -3.22 -3.48 -5.25
C THR A 49 -1.78 -3.29 -5.71
N SER A 50 -1.33 -4.11 -6.62
CA SER A 50 -0.02 -4.00 -7.25
C SER A 50 -0.20 -3.84 -8.75
N LEU A 51 0.50 -2.87 -9.32
CA LEU A 51 0.63 -2.69 -10.75
C LEU A 51 2.09 -2.87 -11.14
N VAL A 52 2.36 -2.98 -12.42
CA VAL A 52 3.71 -3.20 -12.94
C VAL A 52 4.14 -2.01 -13.77
N LYS A 53 5.33 -1.49 -13.46
CA LYS A 53 6.02 -0.55 -14.34
C LYS A 53 6.95 -1.34 -15.24
N LYS A 54 6.63 -1.39 -16.50
CA LYS A 54 7.45 -2.09 -17.50
C LYS A 54 8.70 -1.28 -17.83
N SER A 55 9.79 -1.98 -18.00
CA SER A 55 11.07 -1.41 -18.41
C SER A 55 11.81 -2.42 -19.29
N ASP A 56 12.74 -1.93 -20.11
CA ASP A 56 13.56 -2.77 -20.99
C ASP A 56 14.51 -3.70 -20.23
N VAL A 57 14.80 -3.37 -18.97
CA VAL A 57 15.74 -4.12 -18.15
C VAL A 57 15.03 -5.06 -17.20
N LEU A 58 14.08 -4.53 -16.42
CA LEU A 58 13.37 -5.31 -15.41
C LEU A 58 12.02 -4.64 -15.10
N ASP A 59 10.96 -5.44 -15.16
CA ASP A 59 9.64 -4.99 -14.73
C ASP A 59 9.60 -4.89 -13.22
N GLU A 60 9.05 -3.80 -12.70
CA GLU A 60 8.94 -3.58 -11.26
C GLU A 60 7.50 -3.46 -10.81
N GLU A 61 7.22 -4.04 -9.65
CA GLU A 61 5.93 -3.90 -9.00
C GLU A 61 5.85 -2.61 -8.22
N ILE A 62 4.73 -1.90 -8.42
CA ILE A 62 4.42 -0.64 -7.76
C ILE A 62 3.19 -0.89 -6.91
N SER A 63 3.30 -0.62 -5.61
CA SER A 63 2.16 -0.72 -4.70
C SER A 63 1.24 0.48 -4.89
N VAL A 64 -0.06 0.23 -5.03
CA VAL A 64 -1.07 1.28 -5.23
C VAL A 64 -2.04 1.26 -4.07
N TYR A 65 -2.20 2.40 -3.40
CA TYR A 65 -3.03 2.52 -2.21
C TYR A 65 -4.16 3.52 -2.42
N GLY A 66 -5.35 3.14 -1.95
CA GLY A 66 -6.49 4.02 -1.77
C GLY A 66 -6.60 4.39 -0.30
N ILE A 67 -6.56 5.67 -0.01
CA ILE A 67 -6.44 6.20 1.34
C ILE A 67 -7.72 6.96 1.72
N ALA A 68 -8.23 6.68 2.91
CA ALA A 68 -9.42 7.32 3.46
C ALA A 68 -9.22 8.84 3.61
N ASP A 69 -10.31 9.58 3.49
CA ASP A 69 -10.29 11.01 3.75
C ASP A 69 -9.87 11.28 5.20
N ASN A 70 -9.03 12.29 5.40
CA ASN A 70 -8.50 12.65 6.71
C ASN A 70 -7.86 11.46 7.44
N SER A 71 -7.12 10.64 6.70
CA SER A 71 -6.45 9.46 7.25
C SER A 71 -5.57 9.82 8.46
N ASN A 72 -5.64 8.99 9.48
CA ASN A 72 -4.75 9.09 10.63
C ASN A 72 -3.38 8.44 10.35
N TYR A 73 -3.26 7.65 9.30
CA TYR A 73 -2.08 6.84 9.02
C TYR A 73 -1.28 7.29 7.82
N VAL A 74 -1.96 7.78 6.79
CA VAL A 74 -1.30 8.34 5.59
C VAL A 74 -1.80 9.76 5.41
N LYS A 75 -1.01 10.72 5.87
CA LYS A 75 -1.40 12.13 5.90
C LYS A 75 -0.89 12.84 4.65
N ILE A 76 -1.74 12.94 3.66
CA ILE A 76 -1.50 13.68 2.43
C ILE A 76 -2.61 14.72 2.31
N LYS A 77 -2.25 16.01 2.46
CA LYS A 77 -3.21 17.10 2.38
C LYS A 77 -3.85 17.13 1.00
N LYS A 78 -5.18 17.34 0.97
CA LYS A 78 -5.96 17.51 -0.27
C LYS A 78 -5.93 16.31 -1.22
N LEU A 79 -5.59 15.12 -0.74
CA LEU A 79 -5.59 13.92 -1.58
C LEU A 79 -6.98 13.68 -2.19
N SER A 80 -8.05 13.89 -1.41
CA SER A 80 -9.43 13.73 -1.86
C SER A 80 -9.89 14.78 -2.87
N SER A 81 -9.18 15.91 -2.99
CA SER A 81 -9.50 16.97 -3.96
C SER A 81 -8.85 16.76 -5.32
N LEU A 82 -7.98 15.77 -5.46
CA LEU A 82 -7.32 15.47 -6.72
C LEU A 82 -8.29 14.87 -7.73
N LYS A 83 -8.02 15.10 -9.00
CA LYS A 83 -8.73 14.42 -10.09
C LYS A 83 -8.43 12.93 -10.05
N LYS A 84 -9.32 12.14 -10.63
CA LYS A 84 -9.27 10.67 -10.62
C LYS A 84 -7.89 10.08 -10.93
N ASN A 85 -7.19 10.63 -11.91
CA ASN A 85 -5.90 10.12 -12.37
C ASN A 85 -4.69 10.88 -11.81
N GLU A 86 -4.92 11.83 -10.92
CA GLU A 86 -3.85 12.56 -10.24
C GLU A 86 -3.50 11.84 -8.94
N VAL A 87 -2.21 11.64 -8.71
CA VAL A 87 -1.74 10.78 -7.62
C VAL A 87 -0.53 11.39 -6.92
N TYR A 88 -0.31 10.99 -5.68
CA TYR A 88 0.97 11.16 -5.02
C TYR A 88 1.79 9.88 -5.23
N ILE A 89 3.10 10.04 -5.31
CA ILE A 89 4.02 8.89 -5.38
C ILE A 89 5.02 8.97 -4.23
N SER A 90 5.56 7.83 -3.84
CA SER A 90 6.62 7.82 -2.83
C SER A 90 7.87 8.52 -3.38
N THR A 91 8.63 9.15 -2.49
CA THR A 91 9.89 9.79 -2.87
C THR A 91 10.86 8.79 -3.49
N SER A 92 10.89 7.55 -2.99
CA SER A 92 11.73 6.49 -3.57
C SER A 92 11.35 6.15 -5.01
N PHE A 93 10.06 6.15 -5.33
CA PHE A 93 9.60 5.96 -6.71
C PHE A 93 10.04 7.12 -7.60
N ALA A 94 9.84 8.35 -7.11
CA ALA A 94 10.24 9.55 -7.84
C ALA A 94 11.75 9.55 -8.12
N ASP A 95 12.55 9.23 -7.12
CA ASP A 95 14.02 9.24 -7.24
C ASP A 95 14.49 8.16 -8.20
N LYS A 96 13.92 6.97 -8.13
CA LYS A 96 14.34 5.85 -8.98
C LYS A 96 14.11 6.11 -10.45
N TYR A 97 13.01 6.76 -10.80
CA TYR A 97 12.61 6.97 -12.19
C TYR A 97 12.72 8.42 -12.65
N GLY A 98 13.27 9.30 -11.80
CA GLY A 98 13.44 10.71 -12.14
C GLY A 98 12.12 11.43 -12.41
N LEU A 99 11.08 11.14 -11.62
CA LEU A 99 9.76 11.70 -11.81
C LEU A 99 9.59 13.01 -11.06
N THR A 100 8.94 13.97 -11.70
CA THR A 100 8.61 15.28 -11.12
C THR A 100 7.11 15.53 -11.19
N VAL A 101 6.64 16.53 -10.47
CA VAL A 101 5.24 16.94 -10.49
C VAL A 101 4.86 17.32 -11.93
N GLY A 102 3.73 16.81 -12.38
CA GLY A 102 3.23 17.00 -13.74
C GLY A 102 3.57 15.88 -14.70
N ASP A 103 4.51 15.02 -14.35
CA ASP A 103 4.85 13.87 -15.19
C ASP A 103 3.71 12.85 -15.19
N THR A 104 3.62 12.10 -16.30
CA THR A 104 2.70 10.99 -16.45
C THR A 104 3.45 9.68 -16.32
N VAL A 105 2.89 8.77 -15.53
CA VAL A 105 3.43 7.42 -15.33
C VAL A 105 2.41 6.41 -15.88
N SER A 106 2.89 5.44 -16.68
CA SER A 106 2.06 4.34 -17.18
C SER A 106 2.35 3.07 -16.39
N LEU A 107 1.31 2.47 -15.84
CA LEU A 107 1.41 1.22 -15.10
C LEU A 107 0.43 0.20 -15.68
N ASP A 108 0.83 -1.07 -15.65
CA ASP A 108 0.05 -2.16 -16.24
C ASP A 108 -0.42 -3.14 -15.19
N GLU A 109 -1.55 -3.79 -15.45
CA GLU A 109 -1.95 -4.95 -14.65
C GLU A 109 -1.02 -6.12 -14.94
N LYS A 110 -0.73 -6.90 -13.89
CA LYS A 110 0.27 -7.97 -13.93
C LYS A 110 -0.11 -9.11 -14.88
N TYR A 111 -1.38 -9.47 -14.90
CA TYR A 111 -1.87 -10.66 -15.62
C TYR A 111 -2.87 -10.35 -16.74
N GLU A 112 -3.29 -9.12 -16.86
CA GLU A 112 -4.26 -8.69 -17.85
C GLU A 112 -3.67 -7.63 -18.77
N ASN A 113 -4.19 -7.52 -19.97
CA ASN A 113 -3.75 -6.52 -20.93
C ASN A 113 -4.49 -5.20 -20.70
N LYS A 114 -4.21 -4.58 -19.54
CA LYS A 114 -4.82 -3.31 -19.16
C LYS A 114 -3.76 -2.36 -18.60
N SER A 115 -3.79 -1.12 -19.05
CA SER A 115 -2.85 -0.08 -18.68
C SER A 115 -3.58 1.11 -18.08
N TYR A 116 -2.89 1.80 -17.16
CA TYR A 116 -3.36 3.01 -16.50
C TYR A 116 -2.32 4.11 -16.67
N LYS A 117 -2.80 5.34 -16.82
CA LYS A 117 -1.94 6.53 -16.83
C LYS A 117 -2.27 7.40 -15.64
N PHE A 118 -1.26 7.74 -14.87
CA PHE A 118 -1.39 8.59 -13.69
C PHE A 118 -0.51 9.81 -13.82
N LYS A 119 -1.04 10.96 -13.39
CA LYS A 119 -0.29 12.21 -13.35
C LYS A 119 0.20 12.45 -11.93
N VAL A 120 1.48 12.72 -11.77
CA VAL A 120 2.11 13.00 -10.49
C VAL A 120 1.69 14.39 -10.00
N ALA A 121 1.00 14.45 -8.86
CA ALA A 121 0.59 15.69 -8.22
C ALA A 121 1.50 16.09 -7.06
N GLY A 122 2.24 15.15 -6.48
CA GLY A 122 3.14 15.41 -5.36
C GLY A 122 3.84 14.15 -4.87
N PHE A 123 4.62 14.32 -3.82
CA PHE A 123 5.44 13.25 -3.25
C PHE A 123 5.08 12.98 -1.80
N TYR A 124 5.14 11.70 -1.42
CA TYR A 124 4.96 11.23 -0.05
C TYR A 124 6.28 10.64 0.45
N ASP A 125 6.87 11.25 1.46
CA ASP A 125 8.22 10.92 1.95
C ASP A 125 8.24 9.90 3.10
N LYS A 126 7.08 9.43 3.56
CA LYS A 126 6.97 8.51 4.70
C LYS A 126 6.92 7.04 4.30
N SER A 127 7.01 6.71 3.01
CA SER A 127 6.99 5.34 2.51
C SER A 127 8.34 4.97 1.93
N GLN A 128 8.83 3.77 2.30
CA GLN A 128 10.11 3.23 1.79
C GLN A 128 9.94 2.45 0.48
N SER A 129 8.72 2.03 0.16
CA SER A 129 8.46 1.24 -1.04
C SER A 129 8.17 2.12 -2.26
N LEU A 130 8.25 1.52 -3.45
CA LEU A 130 7.78 2.13 -4.69
C LEU A 130 6.26 2.13 -4.64
N ALA A 131 5.67 3.28 -4.42
CA ALA A 131 4.24 3.35 -4.11
C ALA A 131 3.56 4.57 -4.74
N LEU A 132 2.27 4.40 -4.99
CA LEU A 132 1.39 5.39 -5.53
C LEU A 132 0.16 5.50 -4.62
N PHE A 133 -0.27 6.73 -4.34
CA PHE A 133 -1.35 7.02 -3.40
C PHE A 133 -2.44 7.85 -4.07
N MET A 134 -3.67 7.44 -3.89
CA MET A 134 -4.86 8.20 -4.29
C MET A 134 -5.90 8.11 -3.18
N SER A 135 -6.94 8.96 -3.25
CA SER A 135 -8.04 8.82 -2.30
C SER A 135 -8.76 7.49 -2.52
N ILE A 136 -9.37 6.98 -1.46
CA ILE A 136 -10.14 5.73 -1.54
C ILE A 136 -11.28 5.84 -2.57
N ASP A 137 -11.87 7.03 -2.71
CA ASP A 137 -12.89 7.29 -3.72
C ASP A 137 -12.32 7.20 -5.14
N ASN A 138 -11.19 7.84 -5.39
CA ASN A 138 -10.55 7.77 -6.70
C ASN A 138 -10.07 6.37 -7.02
N TYR A 139 -9.58 5.64 -6.03
CA TYR A 139 -9.20 4.24 -6.18
C TYR A 139 -10.40 3.40 -6.67
N GLY A 140 -11.54 3.55 -6.03
CA GLY A 140 -12.76 2.85 -6.44
C GLY A 140 -13.18 3.17 -7.87
N LYS A 141 -13.02 4.42 -8.29
CA LYS A 141 -13.33 4.85 -9.67
C LYS A 141 -12.33 4.31 -10.68
N VAL A 142 -11.03 4.39 -10.37
CA VAL A 142 -9.96 3.90 -11.27
C VAL A 142 -10.09 2.40 -11.50
N PHE A 143 -10.32 1.63 -10.44
CA PHE A 143 -10.36 0.17 -10.50
C PHE A 143 -11.77 -0.39 -10.61
N GLU A 144 -12.77 0.47 -10.79
CA GLU A 144 -14.17 0.08 -11.01
C GLU A 144 -14.70 -0.86 -9.93
N LEU A 145 -14.43 -0.51 -8.66
CA LEU A 145 -14.88 -1.29 -7.52
C LEU A 145 -16.39 -1.20 -7.35
N LYS A 146 -16.97 -2.26 -6.81
CA LYS A 146 -18.36 -2.27 -6.39
C LYS A 146 -18.56 -1.33 -5.20
N GLU A 147 -19.80 -0.91 -4.99
CA GLU A 147 -20.16 -0.10 -3.82
C GLU A 147 -19.73 -0.82 -2.53
N ASN A 148 -19.12 -0.08 -1.61
CA ASN A 148 -18.60 -0.56 -0.33
C ASN A 148 -17.42 -1.53 -0.42
N GLU A 149 -16.93 -1.85 -1.60
CA GLU A 149 -15.76 -2.72 -1.75
C GLU A 149 -14.50 -2.01 -1.27
N PHE A 150 -13.73 -2.71 -0.44
CA PHE A 150 -12.45 -2.21 0.09
C PHE A 150 -11.54 -3.40 0.40
N SER A 151 -10.24 -3.13 0.56
CA SER A 151 -9.24 -4.20 0.72
C SER A 151 -9.01 -4.61 2.15
N GLY A 152 -9.06 -3.68 3.10
CA GLY A 152 -8.75 -4.01 4.48
C GLY A 152 -8.78 -2.83 5.44
N PHE A 153 -8.10 -3.01 6.58
CA PHE A 153 -8.04 -2.02 7.64
C PHE A 153 -6.60 -1.74 8.06
N LEU A 154 -6.30 -0.47 8.26
CA LEU A 154 -5.12 -0.01 8.98
C LEU A 154 -5.54 0.30 10.43
N SER A 155 -4.73 -0.09 11.40
CA SER A 155 -5.07 0.16 12.80
C SER A 155 -3.82 0.20 13.68
N ASP A 156 -3.79 1.12 14.65
CA ASP A 156 -2.75 1.16 15.67
C ASP A 156 -3.02 0.24 16.84
N SER A 157 -4.18 -0.40 16.87
CA SER A 157 -4.52 -1.43 17.85
C SER A 157 -5.02 -2.69 17.17
N LYS A 158 -4.84 -3.84 17.85
CA LYS A 158 -5.26 -5.12 17.32
C LYS A 158 -6.79 -5.16 17.17
N ILE A 159 -7.25 -5.58 15.99
CA ILE A 159 -8.67 -5.80 15.73
C ILE A 159 -9.03 -7.21 16.21
N THR A 160 -10.05 -7.32 17.06
CA THR A 160 -10.44 -8.60 17.69
C THR A 160 -11.84 -9.07 17.32
N ASP A 161 -12.60 -8.25 16.59
CA ASP A 161 -14.00 -8.52 16.25
C ASP A 161 -14.25 -8.88 14.79
N ILE A 162 -13.21 -9.23 14.07
CA ILE A 162 -13.30 -9.79 12.72
C ILE A 162 -12.88 -11.25 12.77
N ASP A 163 -13.72 -12.14 12.21
CA ASP A 163 -13.41 -13.56 12.12
C ASP A 163 -12.12 -13.76 11.31
N GLU A 164 -11.20 -14.54 11.86
CA GLU A 164 -9.92 -14.85 11.19
C GLU A 164 -10.10 -15.50 9.83
N ASP A 165 -11.20 -16.23 9.62
CA ASP A 165 -11.52 -16.84 8.33
C ASP A 165 -11.76 -15.81 7.24
N ASN A 166 -12.07 -14.56 7.60
CA ASN A 166 -12.27 -13.46 6.65
C ASN A 166 -10.98 -12.67 6.38
N ILE A 167 -9.90 -12.96 7.10
CA ILE A 167 -8.65 -12.25 6.98
C ILE A 167 -7.69 -13.07 6.12
N ALA A 168 -7.23 -12.49 5.01
CA ALA A 168 -6.22 -13.12 4.16
C ALA A 168 -4.83 -13.01 4.78
N THR A 169 -4.51 -11.84 5.30
CA THR A 169 -3.18 -11.56 5.87
C THR A 169 -3.25 -10.46 6.91
N THR A 170 -2.47 -10.64 7.98
CA THR A 170 -2.23 -9.60 8.98
C THR A 170 -0.74 -9.34 9.05
N ILE A 171 -0.33 -8.07 8.94
CA ILE A 171 1.05 -7.65 9.15
C ILE A 171 1.10 -6.77 10.38
N THR A 172 2.10 -7.01 11.23
CA THR A 172 2.35 -6.19 12.41
C THR A 172 3.77 -5.63 12.36
N ILE A 173 4.02 -4.56 13.12
CA ILE A 173 5.38 -4.04 13.30
C ILE A 173 6.29 -5.14 13.85
N HIS A 174 5.76 -6.01 14.72
CA HIS A 174 6.53 -7.14 15.25
C HIS A 174 6.99 -8.08 14.14
N ASP A 175 6.11 -8.41 13.18
CA ASP A 175 6.46 -9.26 12.03
C ASP A 175 7.56 -8.65 11.19
N ILE A 176 7.48 -7.36 10.93
CA ILE A 176 8.49 -6.62 10.16
C ILE A 176 9.83 -6.63 10.88
N THR A 177 9.84 -6.37 12.17
CA THR A 177 11.05 -6.39 12.99
C THR A 177 11.67 -7.80 13.00
N LYS A 178 10.85 -8.81 13.15
CA LYS A 178 11.29 -10.22 13.12
C LYS A 178 11.89 -10.60 11.77
N MET A 179 11.28 -10.15 10.68
CA MET A 179 11.81 -10.37 9.34
C MET A 179 13.17 -9.68 9.16
N ALA A 180 13.31 -8.44 9.64
CA ALA A 180 14.57 -7.71 9.61
C ALA A 180 15.66 -8.48 10.37
N ASP A 181 15.32 -9.09 11.51
CA ASP A 181 16.25 -9.91 12.30
C ASP A 181 16.67 -11.20 11.57
N GLN A 182 15.79 -11.76 10.74
CA GLN A 182 16.06 -12.98 9.99
C GLN A 182 16.76 -12.75 8.66
N LEU A 183 16.73 -11.53 8.14
CA LEU A 183 17.30 -11.18 6.86
C LEU A 183 18.77 -10.76 7.00
N ASP A 184 19.65 -11.75 7.15
CA ASP A 184 21.08 -11.51 7.11
C ASP A 184 21.61 -11.24 5.70
N HIS A 185 20.81 -11.41 4.67
CA HIS A 185 21.39 -11.58 3.35
C HIS A 185 20.75 -10.79 2.22
N SER A 186 19.57 -10.22 2.35
CA SER A 186 18.98 -9.67 1.14
C SER A 186 17.85 -8.69 1.41
N MET A 187 18.11 -7.44 1.04
CA MET A 187 17.10 -6.40 1.00
C MET A 187 15.98 -6.73 0.01
N GLY A 188 16.31 -7.44 -1.08
CA GLY A 188 15.34 -7.85 -2.08
C GLY A 188 14.22 -8.72 -1.51
N SER A 189 14.56 -9.68 -0.64
CA SER A 189 13.56 -10.54 0.00
C SER A 189 12.57 -9.75 0.86
N TYR A 190 13.05 -8.72 1.52
CA TYR A 190 12.24 -7.86 2.36
C TYR A 190 11.22 -7.06 1.54
N MET A 191 11.68 -6.43 0.47
CA MET A 191 10.80 -5.69 -0.44
C MET A 191 9.80 -6.62 -1.14
N THR A 192 10.22 -7.83 -1.49
CA THR A 192 9.36 -8.84 -2.11
C THR A 192 8.20 -9.24 -1.18
N TYR A 193 8.45 -9.32 0.12
CA TYR A 193 7.39 -9.63 1.10
C TYR A 193 6.27 -8.59 1.04
N PHE A 194 6.60 -7.30 1.03
CA PHE A 194 5.60 -6.24 0.89
C PHE A 194 4.85 -6.32 -0.43
N GLN A 195 5.55 -6.60 -1.50
CA GLN A 195 4.93 -6.73 -2.82
C GLN A 195 3.96 -7.91 -2.88
N VAL A 196 4.30 -9.04 -2.29
CA VAL A 196 3.41 -10.20 -2.21
C VAL A 196 2.12 -9.85 -1.49
N LEU A 197 2.19 -9.05 -0.43
CA LEU A 197 1.00 -8.61 0.29
C LEU A 197 0.08 -7.75 -0.56
N CYS A 198 0.63 -6.97 -1.47
CA CYS A 198 -0.16 -6.15 -2.39
C CYS A 198 -0.87 -6.97 -3.48
N ILE A 199 -0.51 -8.23 -3.69
CA ILE A 199 -1.05 -9.10 -4.74
C ILE A 199 -2.27 -9.90 -4.23
N LEU A 200 -2.41 -10.03 -2.93
CA LEU A 200 -3.50 -10.78 -2.32
C LEU A 200 -4.81 -10.02 -2.38
#